data_a8963b669aba0e1b9eb4a3742759a3a9
#
_entry.id   a8963b669aba0e1b9eb4a3742759a3a9
#
_cell.length_a   1.000
_cell.length_b   1.000
_cell.length_c   1.000
_cell.angle_alpha   90.00
_cell.angle_beta   90.00
_cell.angle_gamma   90.00
#
_symmetry.space_group_name_H-M   'P 1'
#
loop_
_entity.id
_entity.type
_entity.pdbx_description
1 polymer ?
#
loop_
_entity_poly.entity_id
_entity_poly.type
_entity_poly.pdbx_seq_one_letter_code
_entity_poly.pdbx_strand_id
1 'polypeptide(L)'
;MSTRFQFQISARSGAARTGTIQMMRGEIRTPAFMPVGTAATVKGMKPESVRAAGADIILGNTYHLMLRPGAERVARLGGLHKFMNWDRPILTDSGGYQVMSLSDLNKLTEEGVEFRSHLDGSKHMLTPERSIEIQCLLGSDIVMAFDECPRADRPLSEIEASMEMSMRWAKRSRDAFDAGGEHASRAALFGIQQGALDETLRRRSAEALSEIGFDGYAIGGLAVGEGQEAMFATLDFAPGQLPDDAPRYLMGVGKPDDLVGAVERGVDMFDCVLPTRSGRNGQAFTWDGPMNLRNARFAEDTDPLDSKCACPTCGTYSRAYLHHLIKSGEMLGAMLLTEHNIGFYQQLMQAMRDAIAQDRFAAFASGFRDTYLRKG
;
A
#
# COMPACT_ATOMS: atom_id res chain seq x y z
N MET A 1 -19.18 -20.48 -10.96
CA MET A 1 -19.39 -19.51 -9.85
C MET A 1 -18.12 -18.70 -9.74
N SER A 2 -18.18 -17.38 -9.82
CA SER A 2 -16.98 -16.52 -9.64
C SER A 2 -16.51 -16.67 -8.18
N THR A 3 -15.25 -17.01 -7.97
CA THR A 3 -14.66 -17.17 -6.64
C THR A 3 -14.55 -15.80 -5.99
N ARG A 4 -15.04 -15.62 -4.75
CA ARG A 4 -14.96 -14.36 -4.00
C ARG A 4 -13.51 -13.88 -3.88
N PHE A 5 -12.64 -14.79 -3.49
CA PHE A 5 -11.21 -14.57 -3.29
C PHE A 5 -10.46 -15.90 -3.43
N GLN A 6 -9.36 -15.90 -4.16
CA GLN A 6 -8.47 -17.05 -4.25
C GLN A 6 -7.04 -16.54 -4.49
N PHE A 7 -6.10 -16.98 -3.65
CA PHE A 7 -4.69 -16.74 -3.86
C PHE A 7 -4.01 -18.02 -4.36
N GLN A 8 -3.21 -17.89 -5.39
CA GLN A 8 -2.45 -19.00 -5.98
C GLN A 8 -1.01 -18.56 -6.25
N ILE A 9 -0.06 -19.26 -5.63
CA ILE A 9 1.36 -19.08 -5.88
C ILE A 9 1.72 -19.90 -7.12
N SER A 10 2.31 -19.25 -8.13
CA SER A 10 2.73 -19.88 -9.39
C SER A 10 4.20 -20.29 -9.42
N ALA A 11 5.07 -19.55 -8.73
CA ALA A 11 6.50 -19.87 -8.62
C ALA A 11 7.12 -19.26 -7.35
N ARG A 12 8.30 -19.78 -6.98
CA ARG A 12 9.13 -19.31 -5.87
C ARG A 12 10.59 -19.20 -6.30
N SER A 13 11.34 -18.28 -5.66
CA SER A 13 12.79 -18.18 -5.76
C SER A 13 13.33 -17.79 -4.38
N GLY A 14 13.83 -18.74 -3.62
CA GLY A 14 14.05 -18.58 -2.18
C GLY A 14 12.74 -18.34 -1.44
N ALA A 15 12.68 -17.31 -0.58
CA ALA A 15 11.44 -16.89 0.08
C ALA A 15 10.54 -16.03 -0.82
N ALA A 16 11.11 -15.42 -1.88
CA ALA A 16 10.32 -14.63 -2.84
C ALA A 16 9.31 -15.52 -3.59
N ARG A 17 8.09 -15.02 -3.78
CA ARG A 17 7.02 -15.75 -4.43
C ARG A 17 6.25 -14.87 -5.43
N THR A 18 5.82 -15.46 -6.52
CA THR A 18 4.94 -14.82 -7.50
C THR A 18 3.67 -15.64 -7.66
N GLY A 19 2.57 -14.97 -7.90
CA GLY A 19 1.27 -15.61 -8.02
C GLY A 19 0.18 -14.63 -8.41
N THR A 20 -1.07 -15.03 -8.17
CA THR A 20 -2.25 -14.24 -8.50
C THR A 20 -3.27 -14.28 -7.38
N ILE A 21 -3.91 -13.15 -7.13
CA ILE A 21 -5.12 -13.07 -6.32
C ILE A 21 -6.28 -12.89 -7.29
N GLN A 22 -7.14 -13.90 -7.39
CA GLN A 22 -8.35 -13.82 -8.22
C GLN A 22 -9.48 -13.22 -7.39
N MET A 23 -10.09 -12.16 -7.89
CA MET A 23 -11.23 -11.48 -7.29
C MET A 23 -12.36 -11.28 -8.31
N MET A 24 -13.54 -10.89 -7.84
CA MET A 24 -14.68 -10.68 -8.76
C MET A 24 -14.46 -9.54 -9.77
N ARG A 25 -13.62 -8.56 -9.45
CA ARG A 25 -13.30 -7.41 -10.33
C ARG A 25 -12.00 -7.56 -11.10
N GLY A 26 -11.42 -8.73 -11.09
CA GLY A 26 -10.20 -9.04 -11.84
C GLY A 26 -9.11 -9.68 -11.01
N GLU A 27 -7.99 -9.85 -11.65
CA GLU A 27 -6.80 -10.49 -11.10
C GLU A 27 -5.79 -9.45 -10.61
N ILE A 28 -5.13 -9.76 -9.49
CA ILE A 28 -3.99 -9.00 -8.96
C ILE A 28 -2.77 -9.91 -9.06
N ARG A 29 -1.81 -9.53 -9.89
CA ARG A 29 -0.52 -10.25 -10.03
C ARG A 29 0.41 -9.85 -8.89
N THR A 30 0.95 -10.82 -8.18
CA THR A 30 1.90 -10.60 -7.06
C THR A 30 3.34 -10.96 -7.44
N PRO A 31 4.35 -10.23 -6.95
CA PRO A 31 4.27 -9.02 -6.13
C PRO A 31 3.50 -7.89 -6.79
N ALA A 32 2.74 -7.13 -5.99
CA ALA A 32 1.88 -6.04 -6.45
C ALA A 32 2.17 -4.73 -5.70
N PHE A 33 2.21 -3.61 -6.41
CA PHE A 33 2.25 -2.28 -5.81
C PHE A 33 0.93 -1.55 -6.06
N MET A 34 0.30 -1.07 -4.99
CA MET A 34 -0.97 -0.35 -5.01
C MET A 34 -0.73 1.15 -5.01
N PRO A 35 -0.99 1.87 -6.12
CA PRO A 35 -1.01 3.33 -6.10
C PRO A 35 -2.06 3.85 -5.11
N VAL A 36 -1.69 4.84 -4.29
CA VAL A 36 -2.58 5.38 -3.25
C VAL A 36 -3.50 6.44 -3.81
N GLY A 37 -4.79 6.15 -3.75
CA GLY A 37 -5.90 7.02 -4.14
C GLY A 37 -6.62 7.64 -2.94
N THR A 38 -5.94 8.47 -2.14
CA THR A 38 -6.37 8.99 -0.82
C THR A 38 -7.81 9.49 -0.76
N ALA A 39 -8.22 10.30 -1.73
CA ALA A 39 -9.55 10.92 -1.79
C ALA A 39 -10.28 10.49 -3.08
N ALA A 40 -10.37 9.20 -3.32
CA ALA A 40 -10.89 8.60 -4.55
C ALA A 40 -10.14 9.08 -5.81
N THR A 41 -8.84 9.33 -5.70
CA THR A 41 -7.99 9.69 -6.84
C THR A 41 -6.52 9.43 -6.54
N VAL A 42 -5.81 8.83 -7.47
CA VAL A 42 -4.34 8.83 -7.48
C VAL A 42 -3.89 10.22 -7.89
N LYS A 43 -3.25 10.94 -6.97
CA LYS A 43 -2.94 12.36 -7.17
C LYS A 43 -2.12 12.62 -8.43
N GLY A 44 -2.61 13.51 -9.29
CA GLY A 44 -1.94 13.90 -10.52
C GLY A 44 -2.12 12.94 -11.70
N MET A 45 -2.97 11.93 -11.57
CA MET A 45 -3.27 10.96 -12.65
C MET A 45 -4.77 10.79 -12.85
N LYS A 46 -5.16 10.55 -14.10
CA LYS A 46 -6.48 10.06 -14.43
C LYS A 46 -6.56 8.54 -14.18
N PRO A 47 -7.72 7.98 -13.82
CA PRO A 47 -7.87 6.53 -13.61
C PRO A 47 -7.42 5.67 -14.79
N GLU A 48 -7.71 6.12 -16.02
CA GLU A 48 -7.26 5.44 -17.24
C GLU A 48 -5.72 5.43 -17.39
N SER A 49 -5.01 6.48 -16.96
CA SER A 49 -3.54 6.50 -16.95
C SER A 49 -2.96 5.56 -15.89
N VAL A 50 -3.60 5.45 -14.71
CA VAL A 50 -3.20 4.50 -13.67
C VAL A 50 -3.36 3.06 -14.17
N ARG A 51 -4.46 2.78 -14.88
CA ARG A 51 -4.70 1.48 -15.52
C ARG A 51 -3.68 1.19 -16.62
N ALA A 52 -3.41 2.15 -17.49
CA ALA A 52 -2.44 2.03 -18.58
C ALA A 52 -0.99 1.83 -18.07
N ALA A 53 -0.66 2.39 -16.90
CA ALA A 53 0.62 2.13 -16.22
C ALA A 53 0.76 0.69 -15.70
N GLY A 54 -0.31 -0.11 -15.69
CA GLY A 54 -0.28 -1.53 -15.34
C GLY A 54 -0.68 -1.84 -13.90
N ALA A 55 -1.28 -0.90 -13.16
CA ALA A 55 -1.79 -1.17 -11.81
C ALA A 55 -3.02 -2.10 -11.87
N ASP A 56 -2.94 -3.23 -11.16
CA ASP A 56 -4.05 -4.19 -11.06
C ASP A 56 -5.03 -3.81 -9.94
N ILE A 57 -4.57 -3.08 -8.95
CA ILE A 57 -5.29 -2.66 -7.75
C ILE A 57 -4.82 -1.28 -7.31
N ILE A 58 -5.68 -0.52 -6.65
CA ILE A 58 -5.35 0.74 -5.98
C ILE A 58 -5.78 0.70 -4.51
N LEU A 59 -5.24 1.62 -3.71
CA LEU A 59 -5.63 1.80 -2.31
C LEU A 59 -6.42 3.09 -2.12
N GLY A 60 -7.54 3.02 -1.40
CA GLY A 60 -8.30 4.16 -0.90
C GLY A 60 -8.14 4.33 0.62
N ASN A 61 -8.15 5.58 1.12
CA ASN A 61 -8.01 5.81 2.55
C ASN A 61 -9.37 6.06 3.22
N THR A 62 -9.77 5.15 4.09
CA THR A 62 -11.04 5.15 4.83
C THR A 62 -11.24 6.43 5.63
N TYR A 63 -10.23 6.87 6.38
CA TYR A 63 -10.29 8.11 7.17
C TYR A 63 -10.66 9.34 6.33
N HIS A 64 -9.99 9.52 5.20
CA HIS A 64 -10.24 10.68 4.34
C HIS A 64 -11.61 10.59 3.68
N LEU A 65 -12.01 9.42 3.22
CA LEU A 65 -13.26 9.21 2.50
C LEU A 65 -14.50 9.28 3.42
N MET A 66 -14.38 8.85 4.68
CA MET A 66 -15.46 9.00 5.66
C MET A 66 -15.72 10.46 6.02
N LEU A 67 -14.68 11.29 6.09
CA LEU A 67 -14.80 12.71 6.40
C LEU A 67 -15.28 13.50 5.18
N ARG A 68 -14.78 13.18 4.00
CA ARG A 68 -15.14 13.86 2.74
C ARG A 68 -14.92 12.94 1.53
N PRO A 69 -15.97 12.63 0.76
CA PRO A 69 -17.31 13.20 0.77
C PRO A 69 -18.30 12.57 1.76
N GLY A 70 -17.89 11.55 2.52
CA GLY A 70 -18.70 10.73 3.41
C GLY A 70 -19.05 9.37 2.78
N ALA A 71 -18.88 8.28 3.54
CA ALA A 71 -19.05 6.92 3.05
C ALA A 71 -20.47 6.64 2.55
N GLU A 72 -21.49 7.12 3.28
CA GLU A 72 -22.90 6.99 2.91
C GLU A 72 -23.23 7.71 1.60
N ARG A 73 -22.55 8.84 1.33
CA ARG A 73 -22.70 9.56 0.05
C ARG A 73 -22.09 8.75 -1.08
N VAL A 74 -20.88 8.21 -0.89
CA VAL A 74 -20.22 7.36 -1.88
C VAL A 74 -21.06 6.12 -2.17
N ALA A 75 -21.65 5.48 -1.15
CA ALA A 75 -22.53 4.33 -1.31
C ALA A 75 -23.77 4.68 -2.19
N ARG A 76 -24.44 5.82 -1.91
CA ARG A 76 -25.58 6.27 -2.73
C ARG A 76 -25.21 6.58 -4.18
N LEU A 77 -23.95 6.93 -4.45
CA LEU A 77 -23.41 7.18 -5.79
C LEU A 77 -22.91 5.92 -6.50
N GLY A 78 -23.04 4.76 -5.86
CA GLY A 78 -22.72 3.44 -6.43
C GLY A 78 -21.34 2.90 -6.05
N GLY A 79 -20.76 3.36 -4.93
CA GLY A 79 -19.47 2.96 -4.41
C GLY A 79 -18.29 3.64 -5.11
N LEU A 80 -17.07 3.39 -4.60
CA LEU A 80 -15.83 4.03 -5.10
C LEU A 80 -15.59 3.75 -6.58
N HIS A 81 -15.83 2.52 -7.03
CA HIS A 81 -15.60 2.13 -8.42
C HIS A 81 -16.34 3.02 -9.41
N LYS A 82 -17.65 3.23 -9.18
CA LYS A 82 -18.46 4.09 -10.01
C LYS A 82 -18.12 5.56 -9.81
N PHE A 83 -17.88 5.95 -8.56
CA PHE A 83 -17.61 7.34 -8.17
C PHE A 83 -16.32 7.87 -8.82
N MET A 84 -15.25 7.05 -8.91
CA MET A 84 -13.97 7.46 -9.47
C MET A 84 -13.65 6.85 -10.85
N ASN A 85 -14.60 6.13 -11.46
CA ASN A 85 -14.41 5.44 -12.76
C ASN A 85 -13.23 4.45 -12.77
N TRP A 86 -13.17 3.60 -11.74
CA TRP A 86 -12.16 2.54 -11.62
C TRP A 86 -12.85 1.17 -11.61
N ASP A 87 -12.48 0.28 -12.52
CA ASP A 87 -13.15 -1.01 -12.76
C ASP A 87 -12.38 -2.23 -12.22
N ARG A 88 -11.21 -2.02 -11.63
CA ARG A 88 -10.35 -3.05 -11.04
C ARG A 88 -10.48 -3.06 -9.51
N PRO A 89 -9.88 -4.06 -8.81
CA PRO A 89 -9.91 -4.12 -7.36
C PRO A 89 -9.47 -2.83 -6.65
N ILE A 90 -10.12 -2.56 -5.52
CA ILE A 90 -9.77 -1.49 -4.56
C ILE A 90 -9.58 -2.13 -3.19
N LEU A 91 -8.42 -1.86 -2.56
CA LEU A 91 -8.23 -2.06 -1.13
C LEU A 91 -8.50 -0.74 -0.41
N THR A 92 -9.22 -0.78 0.71
CA THR A 92 -9.26 0.36 1.63
C THR A 92 -8.56 0.02 2.93
N ASP A 93 -7.77 0.96 3.46
CA ASP A 93 -7.19 0.83 4.80
C ASP A 93 -8.24 0.87 5.91
N SER A 94 -7.86 0.53 7.14
CA SER A 94 -8.77 0.57 8.29
C SER A 94 -9.12 1.98 8.76
N GLY A 95 -8.31 2.99 8.41
CA GLY A 95 -8.38 4.36 8.91
C GLY A 95 -7.66 4.56 10.25
N GLY A 96 -7.26 3.51 10.96
CA GLY A 96 -6.67 3.58 12.29
C GLY A 96 -5.39 4.41 12.35
N TYR A 97 -4.43 4.13 11.48
CA TYR A 97 -3.16 4.87 11.41
C TYR A 97 -3.37 6.37 11.17
N GLN A 98 -4.27 6.75 10.25
CA GLN A 98 -4.52 8.16 9.91
C GLN A 98 -5.20 8.90 11.07
N VAL A 99 -6.11 8.27 11.79
CA VAL A 99 -6.72 8.86 13.00
C VAL A 99 -5.65 9.16 14.03
N MET A 100 -4.71 8.23 14.26
CA MET A 100 -3.65 8.39 15.25
C MET A 100 -2.60 9.42 14.82
N SER A 101 -2.28 9.52 13.53
CA SER A 101 -1.21 10.36 12.99
C SER A 101 -1.64 11.77 12.59
N LEU A 102 -2.93 11.99 12.26
CA LEU A 102 -3.42 13.28 11.73
C LEU A 102 -4.34 14.04 12.71
N SER A 103 -4.73 13.42 13.82
CA SER A 103 -5.60 14.05 14.83
C SER A 103 -4.79 14.41 16.05
N ASP A 104 -4.66 15.71 16.35
CA ASP A 104 -3.97 16.21 17.55
C ASP A 104 -4.72 15.89 18.85
N LEU A 105 -6.02 15.55 18.76
CA LEU A 105 -6.91 15.24 19.86
C LEU A 105 -7.60 13.91 19.59
N ASN A 106 -6.91 12.82 19.91
CA ASN A 106 -7.50 11.48 19.89
C ASN A 106 -7.50 10.87 21.28
N LYS A 107 -8.49 10.04 21.55
CA LYS A 107 -8.59 9.25 22.77
C LYS A 107 -8.80 7.80 22.38
N LEU A 108 -7.78 6.99 22.64
CA LEU A 108 -7.78 5.57 22.46
C LEU A 108 -8.46 4.87 23.64
N THR A 109 -9.37 3.95 23.35
CA THR A 109 -10.07 3.10 24.34
C THR A 109 -10.24 1.70 23.76
N GLU A 110 -10.64 0.73 24.58
CA GLU A 110 -10.99 -0.63 24.11
C GLU A 110 -12.14 -0.63 23.08
N GLU A 111 -13.03 0.35 23.15
CA GLU A 111 -14.15 0.49 22.21
C GLU A 111 -13.68 0.91 20.82
N GLY A 112 -12.70 1.82 20.74
CA GLY A 112 -12.18 2.38 19.51
C GLY A 112 -11.45 3.70 19.76
N VAL A 113 -11.40 4.57 18.76
CA VAL A 113 -10.70 5.87 18.81
C VAL A 113 -11.68 7.02 18.64
N GLU A 114 -11.84 7.84 19.68
CA GLU A 114 -12.50 9.14 19.57
C GLU A 114 -11.50 10.17 19.04
N PHE A 115 -11.90 10.94 18.02
CA PHE A 115 -11.04 11.97 17.45
C PHE A 115 -11.84 13.17 16.91
N ARG A 116 -11.11 14.26 16.65
CA ARG A 116 -11.66 15.41 15.94
C ARG A 116 -11.22 15.47 14.50
N SER A 117 -12.16 15.73 13.61
CA SER A 117 -11.88 15.94 12.19
C SER A 117 -10.94 17.12 11.98
N HIS A 118 -9.87 16.94 11.24
CA HIS A 118 -8.96 18.01 10.83
C HIS A 118 -9.59 18.98 9.81
N LEU A 119 -10.76 18.66 9.26
CA LEU A 119 -11.43 19.48 8.26
C LEU A 119 -12.34 20.54 8.89
N ASP A 120 -13.06 20.19 9.96
CA ASP A 120 -14.12 21.03 10.54
C ASP A 120 -14.20 20.94 12.08
N GLY A 121 -13.33 20.15 12.71
CA GLY A 121 -13.29 19.96 14.16
C GLY A 121 -14.41 19.10 14.73
N SER A 122 -15.29 18.51 13.90
CA SER A 122 -16.37 17.62 14.35
C SER A 122 -15.81 16.39 15.09
N LYS A 123 -16.53 15.92 16.10
CA LYS A 123 -16.17 14.73 16.86
C LYS A 123 -16.65 13.46 16.15
N HIS A 124 -15.79 12.48 16.11
CA HIS A 124 -16.07 11.15 15.55
C HIS A 124 -15.59 10.07 16.49
N MET A 125 -16.24 8.93 16.44
CA MET A 125 -15.81 7.66 17.05
C MET A 125 -15.60 6.63 15.94
N LEU A 126 -14.40 6.09 15.83
CA LEU A 126 -14.08 5.01 14.91
C LEU A 126 -13.83 3.74 15.71
N THR A 127 -14.74 2.80 15.61
CA THR A 127 -14.65 1.46 16.19
C THR A 127 -14.30 0.43 15.12
N PRO A 128 -13.88 -0.79 15.47
CA PRO A 128 -13.70 -1.86 14.49
C PRO A 128 -14.92 -2.06 13.61
N GLU A 129 -16.13 -2.09 14.19
CA GLU A 129 -17.39 -2.28 13.46
C GLU A 129 -17.66 -1.13 12.51
N ARG A 130 -17.44 0.13 12.97
CA ARG A 130 -17.66 1.30 12.12
C ARG A 130 -16.64 1.39 10.98
N SER A 131 -15.39 1.00 11.21
CA SER A 131 -14.37 0.93 10.16
C SER A 131 -14.80 -0.06 9.07
N ILE A 132 -15.23 -1.25 9.45
CA ILE A 132 -15.73 -2.27 8.51
C ILE A 132 -16.96 -1.77 7.76
N GLU A 133 -17.93 -1.19 8.45
CA GLU A 133 -19.13 -0.62 7.82
C GLU A 133 -18.78 0.45 6.77
N ILE A 134 -17.86 1.37 7.08
CA ILE A 134 -17.42 2.42 6.16
C ILE A 134 -16.79 1.79 4.91
N GLN A 135 -15.89 0.83 5.06
CA GLN A 135 -15.23 0.17 3.94
C GLN A 135 -16.23 -0.60 3.06
N CYS A 136 -17.24 -1.23 3.69
CA CYS A 136 -18.36 -1.85 2.96
C CYS A 136 -19.19 -0.82 2.19
N LEU A 137 -19.52 0.33 2.79
CA LEU A 137 -20.24 1.44 2.13
C LEU A 137 -19.43 2.01 0.95
N LEU A 138 -18.12 2.07 1.07
CA LEU A 138 -17.22 2.47 -0.02
C LEU A 138 -17.19 1.44 -1.16
N GLY A 139 -17.57 0.18 -0.91
CA GLY A 139 -17.58 -0.90 -1.89
C GLY A 139 -16.21 -1.49 -2.16
N SER A 140 -15.35 -1.56 -1.13
CA SER A 140 -13.98 -2.08 -1.22
C SER A 140 -13.96 -3.57 -1.54
N ASP A 141 -13.04 -4.01 -2.40
CA ASP A 141 -12.86 -5.45 -2.70
C ASP A 141 -11.98 -6.13 -1.65
N ILE A 142 -11.01 -5.41 -1.07
CA ILE A 142 -10.24 -5.86 0.09
C ILE A 142 -10.44 -4.86 1.22
N VAL A 143 -10.94 -5.36 2.34
CA VAL A 143 -11.24 -4.63 3.58
C VAL A 143 -10.15 -4.93 4.59
N MET A 144 -9.66 -3.94 5.34
CA MET A 144 -8.66 -4.13 6.38
C MET A 144 -9.30 -4.17 7.76
N ALA A 145 -8.90 -5.10 8.61
CA ALA A 145 -9.25 -5.10 10.02
C ALA A 145 -8.74 -3.83 10.71
N PHE A 146 -9.47 -3.37 11.73
CA PHE A 146 -9.09 -2.18 12.49
C PHE A 146 -7.98 -2.51 13.49
N ASP A 147 -6.94 -1.68 13.56
CA ASP A 147 -5.77 -1.90 14.39
C ASP A 147 -5.24 -0.61 15.03
N GLU A 148 -4.44 -0.76 16.07
CA GLU A 148 -3.57 0.29 16.60
C GLU A 148 -2.12 0.03 16.15
N CYS A 149 -1.47 1.06 15.63
CA CYS A 149 -0.08 1.03 15.20
C CYS A 149 0.75 1.95 16.12
N PRO A 150 1.30 1.43 17.25
CA PRO A 150 2.14 2.22 18.14
C PRO A 150 3.49 2.50 17.49
N ARG A 151 4.15 3.58 17.92
CA ARG A 151 5.54 3.84 17.53
C ARG A 151 6.46 2.77 18.10
N ALA A 152 7.47 2.36 17.33
CA ALA A 152 8.40 1.30 17.73
C ALA A 152 9.32 1.67 18.91
N ASP A 153 9.44 2.97 19.24
CA ASP A 153 10.24 3.48 20.35
C ASP A 153 9.53 3.48 21.72
N ARG A 154 8.29 2.96 21.79
CA ARG A 154 7.57 2.81 23.07
C ARG A 154 8.09 1.63 23.89
N PRO A 155 7.85 1.65 25.23
CA PRO A 155 8.14 0.50 26.09
C PRO A 155 7.49 -0.78 25.57
N LEU A 156 8.19 -1.92 25.70
CA LEU A 156 7.70 -3.21 25.21
C LEU A 156 6.34 -3.59 25.78
N SER A 157 6.09 -3.27 27.06
CA SER A 157 4.79 -3.52 27.71
C SER A 157 3.62 -2.72 27.07
N GLU A 158 3.89 -1.50 26.57
CA GLU A 158 2.89 -0.72 25.86
C GLU A 158 2.65 -1.29 24.45
N ILE A 159 3.72 -1.73 23.77
CA ILE A 159 3.62 -2.40 22.47
C ILE A 159 2.84 -3.70 22.61
N GLU A 160 3.08 -4.48 23.66
CA GLU A 160 2.32 -5.72 23.95
C GLU A 160 0.84 -5.44 24.18
N ALA A 161 0.51 -4.47 25.03
CA ALA A 161 -0.88 -4.10 25.32
C ALA A 161 -1.61 -3.60 24.05
N SER A 162 -0.94 -2.82 23.22
CA SER A 162 -1.44 -2.36 21.92
C SER A 162 -1.69 -3.52 20.94
N MET A 163 -0.73 -4.44 20.84
CA MET A 163 -0.87 -5.63 20.00
C MET A 163 -2.06 -6.49 20.45
N GLU A 164 -2.20 -6.75 21.74
CA GLU A 164 -3.32 -7.54 22.27
C GLU A 164 -4.67 -6.85 22.03
N MET A 165 -4.77 -5.54 22.19
CA MET A 165 -5.96 -4.78 21.83
C MET A 165 -6.26 -4.89 20.33
N SER A 166 -5.25 -4.77 19.47
CA SER A 166 -5.42 -4.96 18.02
C SER A 166 -5.94 -6.36 17.68
N MET A 167 -5.55 -7.41 18.41
CA MET A 167 -6.09 -8.76 18.19
C MET A 167 -7.56 -8.86 18.60
N ARG A 168 -7.98 -8.22 19.70
CA ARG A 168 -9.40 -8.12 20.06
C ARG A 168 -10.21 -7.33 19.02
N TRP A 169 -9.65 -6.26 18.50
CA TRP A 169 -10.25 -5.47 17.41
C TRP A 169 -10.30 -6.23 16.08
N ALA A 170 -9.30 -7.06 15.79
CA ALA A 170 -9.30 -7.95 14.65
C ALA A 170 -10.47 -8.94 14.69
N LYS A 171 -10.74 -9.53 15.87
CA LYS A 171 -11.90 -10.42 16.08
C LYS A 171 -13.21 -9.67 15.87
N ARG A 172 -13.36 -8.46 16.45
CA ARG A 172 -14.55 -7.61 16.26
C ARG A 172 -14.74 -7.21 14.79
N SER A 173 -13.63 -6.88 14.08
CA SER A 173 -13.66 -6.59 12.65
C SER A 173 -14.12 -7.81 11.85
N ARG A 174 -13.65 -9.02 12.18
CA ARG A 174 -14.09 -10.27 11.55
C ARG A 174 -15.58 -10.49 11.73
N ASP A 175 -16.08 -10.35 12.97
CA ASP A 175 -17.49 -10.55 13.27
C ASP A 175 -18.38 -9.53 12.54
N ALA A 176 -17.97 -8.26 12.51
CA ALA A 176 -18.66 -7.20 11.79
C ALA A 176 -18.67 -7.44 10.27
N PHE A 177 -17.56 -7.91 9.72
CA PHE A 177 -17.47 -8.23 8.30
C PHE A 177 -18.38 -9.41 7.94
N ASP A 178 -18.40 -10.48 8.73
CA ASP A 178 -19.25 -11.64 8.49
C ASP A 178 -20.74 -11.31 8.59
N ALA A 179 -21.11 -10.33 9.42
CA ALA A 179 -22.46 -9.77 9.50
C ALA A 179 -22.80 -8.84 8.33
N GLY A 180 -21.83 -8.43 7.50
CA GLY A 180 -21.94 -7.44 6.43
C GLY A 180 -22.71 -7.89 5.17
N GLY A 181 -23.37 -9.05 5.19
CA GLY A 181 -24.32 -9.50 4.18
C GLY A 181 -23.72 -9.65 2.77
N GLU A 182 -24.37 -9.05 1.78
CA GLU A 182 -24.00 -9.19 0.37
C GLU A 182 -22.56 -8.70 0.08
N HIS A 183 -22.09 -7.63 0.74
CA HIS A 183 -20.74 -7.14 0.53
C HIS A 183 -19.69 -8.15 1.00
N ALA A 184 -19.86 -8.72 2.18
CA ALA A 184 -18.94 -9.74 2.72
C ALA A 184 -18.83 -10.98 1.81
N SER A 185 -19.90 -11.31 1.09
CA SER A 185 -19.89 -12.42 0.12
C SER A 185 -19.05 -12.15 -1.14
N ARG A 186 -18.64 -10.90 -1.38
CA ARG A 186 -17.91 -10.46 -2.57
C ARG A 186 -16.52 -9.93 -2.29
N ALA A 187 -16.27 -9.41 -1.08
CA ALA A 187 -15.01 -8.82 -0.66
C ALA A 187 -14.15 -9.81 0.14
N ALA A 188 -12.87 -9.49 0.29
CA ALA A 188 -11.94 -10.16 1.20
C ALA A 188 -11.67 -9.31 2.43
N LEU A 189 -11.34 -9.94 3.57
CA LEU A 189 -10.90 -9.27 4.78
C LEU A 189 -9.47 -9.66 5.12
N PHE A 190 -8.60 -8.66 5.32
CA PHE A 190 -7.21 -8.87 5.73
C PHE A 190 -7.01 -8.51 7.19
N GLY A 191 -6.33 -9.37 7.95
CA GLY A 191 -5.83 -9.10 9.30
C GLY A 191 -4.51 -8.34 9.26
N ILE A 192 -4.16 -7.66 10.37
CA ILE A 192 -2.93 -6.87 10.47
C ILE A 192 -2.09 -7.38 11.64
N GLN A 193 -0.93 -7.97 11.33
CA GLN A 193 0.06 -8.39 12.31
C GLN A 193 0.71 -7.15 12.94
N GLN A 194 0.68 -7.05 14.28
CA GLN A 194 1.31 -6.03 15.08
C GLN A 194 2.38 -6.62 16.01
N GLY A 195 3.14 -5.80 16.73
CA GLY A 195 4.22 -6.23 17.65
C GLY A 195 5.54 -5.49 17.43
N ALA A 196 5.52 -4.35 16.71
CA ALA A 196 6.68 -3.52 16.39
C ALA A 196 7.87 -4.35 15.86
N LEU A 197 9.04 -4.33 16.52
CA LEU A 197 10.25 -5.06 16.12
C LEU A 197 10.46 -6.37 16.90
N ASP A 198 9.54 -6.72 17.80
CA ASP A 198 9.68 -7.90 18.67
C ASP A 198 9.15 -9.17 18.01
N GLU A 199 10.01 -10.15 17.83
CA GLU A 199 9.68 -11.42 17.16
C GLU A 199 8.60 -12.22 17.90
N THR A 200 8.62 -12.20 19.25
CA THR A 200 7.67 -12.94 20.07
C THR A 200 6.28 -12.34 19.99
N LEU A 201 6.16 -11.00 20.07
CA LEU A 201 4.89 -10.31 19.94
C LEU A 201 4.30 -10.51 18.54
N ARG A 202 5.12 -10.42 17.47
CA ARG A 202 4.65 -10.67 16.11
C ARG A 202 4.17 -12.11 15.92
N ARG A 203 4.85 -13.09 16.50
CA ARG A 203 4.40 -14.49 16.45
C ARG A 203 3.05 -14.66 17.15
N ARG A 204 2.89 -14.13 18.37
CA ARG A 204 1.61 -14.15 19.09
C ARG A 204 0.49 -13.47 18.30
N SER A 205 0.79 -12.34 17.67
CA SER A 205 -0.15 -11.65 16.78
C SER A 205 -0.54 -12.51 15.58
N ALA A 206 0.44 -13.13 14.91
CA ALA A 206 0.21 -14.01 13.76
C ALA A 206 -0.63 -15.25 14.12
N GLU A 207 -0.37 -15.87 15.27
CA GLU A 207 -1.13 -17.00 15.80
C GLU A 207 -2.59 -16.61 16.06
N ALA A 208 -2.82 -15.49 16.75
CA ALA A 208 -4.17 -14.98 17.03
C ALA A 208 -4.94 -14.65 15.74
N LEU A 209 -4.29 -14.00 14.77
CA LEU A 209 -4.90 -13.70 13.47
C LEU A 209 -5.23 -14.97 12.69
N SER A 210 -4.37 -16.00 12.75
CA SER A 210 -4.60 -17.28 12.08
C SER A 210 -5.76 -18.04 12.68
N GLU A 211 -5.94 -17.98 14.02
CA GLU A 211 -7.10 -18.56 14.72
C GLU A 211 -8.42 -17.86 14.36
N ILE A 212 -8.40 -16.52 14.23
CA ILE A 212 -9.57 -15.75 13.80
C ILE A 212 -9.93 -16.08 12.33
N GLY A 213 -8.94 -16.23 11.47
CA GLY A 213 -9.08 -16.55 10.05
C GLY A 213 -9.35 -15.34 9.18
N PHE A 214 -8.41 -15.04 8.29
CA PHE A 214 -8.50 -13.95 7.31
C PHE A 214 -8.16 -14.44 5.91
N ASP A 215 -8.61 -13.71 4.88
CA ASP A 215 -8.31 -14.03 3.48
C ASP A 215 -6.86 -13.66 3.09
N GLY A 216 -6.25 -12.72 3.83
CA GLY A 216 -4.87 -12.29 3.69
C GLY A 216 -4.38 -11.61 4.96
N TYR A 217 -3.07 -11.35 5.03
CA TYR A 217 -2.43 -10.83 6.24
C TYR A 217 -1.50 -9.67 5.90
N ALA A 218 -1.69 -8.55 6.58
CA ALA A 218 -0.78 -7.42 6.49
C ALA A 218 0.26 -7.44 7.62
N ILE A 219 1.43 -6.89 7.34
CA ILE A 219 2.50 -6.61 8.30
C ILE A 219 2.43 -5.12 8.58
N GLY A 220 1.87 -4.75 9.72
CA GLY A 220 1.77 -3.38 10.20
C GLY A 220 2.94 -2.96 11.08
N GLY A 221 2.98 -1.69 11.49
CA GLY A 221 3.95 -1.17 12.46
C GLY A 221 5.40 -1.14 11.98
N LEU A 222 5.64 -1.13 10.67
CA LEU A 222 6.93 -0.89 10.04
C LEU A 222 6.86 0.38 9.17
N ALA A 223 8.03 0.94 8.80
CA ALA A 223 8.17 2.23 8.11
C ALA A 223 7.58 3.42 8.90
N VAL A 224 7.60 3.34 10.23
CA VAL A 224 7.11 4.38 11.17
C VAL A 224 8.25 5.07 11.92
N GLY A 225 9.50 4.96 11.44
CA GLY A 225 10.68 5.66 11.96
C GLY A 225 11.85 4.78 12.41
N GLU A 226 11.74 3.45 12.30
CA GLU A 226 12.75 2.49 12.74
C GLU A 226 14.00 2.40 11.84
N GLY A 227 13.88 2.83 10.59
CA GLY A 227 14.93 2.71 9.58
C GLY A 227 14.92 1.37 8.82
N GLN A 228 15.64 1.34 7.68
CA GLN A 228 15.63 0.19 6.76
C GLN A 228 16.22 -1.09 7.39
N GLU A 229 17.32 -0.97 8.14
CA GLU A 229 17.99 -2.12 8.75
C GLU A 229 17.06 -2.85 9.74
N ALA A 230 16.42 -2.13 10.65
CA ALA A 230 15.49 -2.71 11.62
C ALA A 230 14.22 -3.28 10.93
N MET A 231 13.74 -2.61 9.89
CA MET A 231 12.64 -3.11 9.07
C MET A 231 13.00 -4.46 8.42
N PHE A 232 14.18 -4.57 7.79
CA PHE A 232 14.60 -5.83 7.16
C PHE A 232 14.87 -6.94 8.18
N ALA A 233 15.48 -6.62 9.33
CA ALA A 233 15.66 -7.59 10.42
C ALA A 233 14.31 -8.15 10.90
N THR A 234 13.27 -7.31 10.97
CA THR A 234 11.92 -7.76 11.29
C THR A 234 11.31 -8.62 10.16
N LEU A 235 11.51 -8.23 8.91
CA LEU A 235 11.02 -8.99 7.76
C LEU A 235 11.74 -10.33 7.56
N ASP A 236 12.90 -10.55 8.16
CA ASP A 236 13.57 -11.86 8.14
C ASP A 236 12.74 -12.95 8.84
N PHE A 237 11.86 -12.59 9.77
CA PHE A 237 11.00 -13.56 10.48
C PHE A 237 9.49 -13.31 10.32
N ALA A 238 9.01 -12.05 10.25
CA ALA A 238 7.59 -11.73 10.31
C ALA A 238 6.76 -12.36 9.17
N PRO A 239 7.17 -12.32 7.89
CA PRO A 239 6.41 -12.96 6.82
C PRO A 239 6.30 -14.49 7.00
N GLY A 240 7.35 -15.13 7.54
CA GLY A 240 7.37 -16.58 7.81
C GLY A 240 6.45 -17.05 8.94
N GLN A 241 5.99 -16.14 9.80
CA GLN A 241 5.04 -16.41 10.86
C GLN A 241 3.58 -16.41 10.37
N LEU A 242 3.30 -15.86 9.19
CA LEU A 242 1.98 -15.78 8.58
C LEU A 242 1.69 -17.00 7.68
N PRO A 243 0.40 -17.37 7.48
CA PRO A 243 0.03 -18.48 6.63
C PRO A 243 0.68 -18.41 5.24
N ASP A 244 1.17 -19.55 4.75
CA ASP A 244 1.91 -19.62 3.49
C ASP A 244 0.98 -19.61 2.26
N ASP A 245 -0.25 -20.00 2.43
CA ASP A 245 -1.30 -20.05 1.41
C ASP A 245 -2.13 -18.75 1.29
N ALA A 246 -1.76 -17.71 2.06
CA ALA A 246 -2.39 -16.41 2.03
C ALA A 246 -1.42 -15.30 1.56
N PRO A 247 -1.92 -14.22 0.93
CA PRO A 247 -1.07 -13.09 0.53
C PRO A 247 -0.60 -12.30 1.76
N ARG A 248 0.63 -11.79 1.69
CA ARG A 248 1.33 -11.01 2.72
C ARG A 248 1.52 -9.58 2.23
N TYR A 249 0.94 -8.63 2.95
CA TYR A 249 0.93 -7.23 2.57
C TYR A 249 1.75 -6.39 3.54
N LEU A 250 2.84 -5.77 3.09
CA LEU A 250 3.64 -4.82 3.87
C LEU A 250 3.11 -3.41 3.65
N MET A 251 2.55 -2.81 4.71
CA MET A 251 1.84 -1.55 4.65
C MET A 251 2.79 -0.34 4.64
N GLY A 252 2.52 0.64 3.77
CA GLY A 252 3.18 1.95 3.76
C GLY A 252 4.63 1.98 3.30
N VAL A 253 5.18 0.88 2.80
CA VAL A 253 6.58 0.76 2.34
C VAL A 253 6.67 0.99 0.84
N GLY A 254 7.64 1.84 0.43
CA GLY A 254 7.64 2.27 -0.95
C GLY A 254 8.93 2.79 -1.56
N LYS A 255 10.09 2.76 -0.90
CA LYS A 255 11.34 2.97 -1.63
C LYS A 255 11.61 1.76 -2.52
N PRO A 256 12.10 1.93 -3.77
CA PRO A 256 12.31 0.81 -4.67
C PRO A 256 13.22 -0.30 -4.12
N ASP A 257 14.27 0.06 -3.39
CA ASP A 257 15.19 -0.87 -2.73
C ASP A 257 14.52 -1.59 -1.55
N ASP A 258 13.64 -0.91 -0.79
CA ASP A 258 12.83 -1.53 0.27
C ASP A 258 11.86 -2.57 -0.32
N LEU A 259 11.22 -2.26 -1.46
CA LEU A 259 10.32 -3.19 -2.14
C LEU A 259 11.03 -4.47 -2.58
N VAL A 260 12.21 -4.33 -3.21
CA VAL A 260 13.01 -5.50 -3.64
C VAL A 260 13.44 -6.33 -2.43
N GLY A 261 13.91 -5.69 -1.36
CA GLY A 261 14.33 -6.38 -0.13
C GLY A 261 13.18 -7.06 0.61
N ALA A 262 11.99 -6.50 0.57
CA ALA A 262 10.80 -7.10 1.20
C ALA A 262 10.25 -8.29 0.37
N VAL A 263 10.26 -8.21 -0.97
CA VAL A 263 9.92 -9.34 -1.84
C VAL A 263 10.90 -10.50 -1.64
N GLU A 264 12.19 -10.22 -1.48
CA GLU A 264 13.21 -11.24 -1.15
C GLU A 264 12.87 -12.04 0.11
N ARG A 265 12.10 -11.44 1.03
CA ARG A 265 11.65 -12.01 2.32
C ARG A 265 10.23 -12.56 2.30
N GLY A 266 9.60 -12.63 1.13
CA GLY A 266 8.31 -13.29 0.94
C GLY A 266 7.09 -12.39 1.11
N VAL A 267 7.22 -11.08 0.92
CA VAL A 267 6.10 -10.13 0.86
C VAL A 267 5.52 -10.07 -0.56
N ASP A 268 4.19 -9.98 -0.68
CA ASP A 268 3.46 -10.03 -1.95
C ASP A 268 2.84 -8.70 -2.37
N MET A 269 2.48 -7.83 -1.41
CA MET A 269 1.72 -6.62 -1.70
C MET A 269 2.31 -5.42 -0.97
N PHE A 270 2.19 -4.26 -1.59
CA PHE A 270 2.72 -2.99 -1.09
C PHE A 270 1.80 -1.83 -1.44
N ASP A 271 1.83 -0.80 -0.61
CA ASP A 271 1.32 0.53 -0.93
C ASP A 271 2.29 1.60 -0.46
N CYS A 272 2.34 2.72 -1.11
CA CYS A 272 2.96 3.92 -0.57
C CYS A 272 2.55 5.17 -1.36
N VAL A 273 2.46 6.30 -0.68
CA VAL A 273 2.27 7.61 -1.34
C VAL A 273 3.55 8.12 -2.01
N LEU A 274 4.69 7.47 -1.78
CA LEU A 274 6.02 7.95 -2.20
C LEU A 274 6.11 8.24 -3.70
N PRO A 275 5.71 7.35 -4.64
CA PRO A 275 5.86 7.63 -6.06
C PRO A 275 5.10 8.88 -6.51
N THR A 276 3.86 9.06 -6.03
CA THR A 276 3.05 10.24 -6.38
C THR A 276 3.50 11.50 -5.64
N ARG A 277 3.94 11.37 -4.38
CA ARG A 277 4.48 12.49 -3.58
C ARG A 277 5.78 12.99 -4.19
N SER A 278 6.72 12.09 -4.47
CA SER A 278 8.01 12.41 -5.09
C SER A 278 7.82 13.05 -6.47
N GLY A 279 6.96 12.52 -7.33
CA GLY A 279 6.67 13.09 -8.64
C GLY A 279 6.19 14.54 -8.56
N ARG A 280 5.24 14.83 -7.66
CA ARG A 280 4.75 16.20 -7.45
C ARG A 280 5.81 17.15 -6.87
N ASN A 281 6.84 16.61 -6.21
CA ASN A 281 7.96 17.39 -5.67
C ASN A 281 9.18 17.44 -6.61
N GLY A 282 9.05 16.95 -7.83
CA GLY A 282 10.11 17.02 -8.84
C GLY A 282 11.14 15.90 -8.78
N GLN A 283 10.84 14.79 -8.07
CA GLN A 283 11.70 13.61 -8.00
C GLN A 283 11.12 12.48 -8.85
N ALA A 284 11.95 11.89 -9.68
CA ALA A 284 11.67 10.67 -10.43
C ALA A 284 12.48 9.50 -9.88
N PHE A 285 11.91 8.30 -9.94
CA PHE A 285 12.59 7.03 -9.71
C PHE A 285 12.94 6.41 -11.05
N THR A 286 14.20 6.02 -11.24
CA THR A 286 14.68 5.42 -12.49
C THR A 286 15.42 4.11 -12.19
N TRP A 287 15.68 3.31 -13.20
CA TRP A 287 16.48 2.08 -13.06
C TRP A 287 17.92 2.35 -12.61
N ASP A 288 18.40 3.57 -12.75
CA ASP A 288 19.74 4.02 -12.36
C ASP A 288 19.75 4.85 -11.06
N GLY A 289 18.64 4.81 -10.29
CA GLY A 289 18.50 5.54 -9.03
C GLY A 289 17.55 6.74 -9.10
N PRO A 290 17.33 7.44 -7.97
CA PRO A 290 16.43 8.59 -7.92
C PRO A 290 17.06 9.82 -8.60
N MET A 291 16.22 10.62 -9.26
CA MET A 291 16.61 11.80 -10.00
C MET A 291 15.77 13.02 -9.55
N ASN A 292 16.43 14.09 -9.10
CA ASN A 292 15.74 15.33 -8.73
C ASN A 292 15.77 16.33 -9.90
N LEU A 293 14.64 16.50 -10.59
CA LEU A 293 14.51 17.36 -11.77
C LEU A 293 14.62 18.86 -11.46
N ARG A 294 14.72 19.26 -10.19
CA ARG A 294 15.01 20.65 -9.82
C ARG A 294 16.48 21.03 -10.04
N ASN A 295 17.37 20.06 -10.22
CA ASN A 295 18.80 20.29 -10.41
C ASN A 295 19.07 20.94 -11.77
N ALA A 296 19.85 22.04 -11.76
CA ALA A 296 20.17 22.82 -12.94
C ALA A 296 20.90 22.03 -14.06
N ARG A 297 21.55 20.92 -13.73
CA ARG A 297 22.21 20.04 -14.72
C ARG A 297 21.24 19.51 -15.80
N PHE A 298 19.95 19.56 -15.57
CA PHE A 298 18.94 19.10 -16.51
C PHE A 298 18.37 20.18 -17.41
N ALA A 299 18.80 21.43 -17.23
CA ALA A 299 18.25 22.59 -17.99
C ALA A 299 18.38 22.46 -19.51
N GLU A 300 19.42 21.79 -19.99
CA GLU A 300 19.70 21.58 -21.43
C GLU A 300 19.79 20.09 -21.80
N ASP A 301 19.36 19.20 -20.89
CA ASP A 301 19.41 17.73 -21.06
C ASP A 301 18.25 17.25 -21.94
N THR A 302 18.54 16.91 -23.19
CA THR A 302 17.56 16.46 -24.19
C THR A 302 17.24 14.99 -24.11
N ASP A 303 17.91 14.21 -23.24
CA ASP A 303 17.65 12.80 -23.05
C ASP A 303 16.25 12.55 -22.41
N PRO A 304 15.67 11.37 -22.62
CA PRO A 304 14.47 10.92 -21.90
C PRO A 304 14.77 10.81 -20.39
N LEU A 305 13.72 10.89 -19.59
CA LEU A 305 13.84 10.75 -18.13
C LEU A 305 14.57 9.46 -17.71
N ASP A 306 14.17 8.35 -18.31
CA ASP A 306 14.82 7.04 -18.18
C ASP A 306 14.75 6.28 -19.52
N SER A 307 15.90 5.96 -20.11
CA SER A 307 15.98 5.26 -21.40
C SER A 307 15.55 3.79 -21.33
N LYS A 308 15.44 3.23 -20.11
CA LYS A 308 14.98 1.84 -19.87
C LYS A 308 13.48 1.77 -19.56
N CYS A 309 12.80 2.93 -19.45
CA CYS A 309 11.40 3.02 -19.10
C CYS A 309 10.53 3.22 -20.34
N ALA A 310 9.51 2.39 -20.50
CA ALA A 310 8.60 2.44 -21.65
C ALA A 310 7.35 3.32 -21.41
N CYS A 311 7.30 4.13 -20.33
CA CYS A 311 6.14 4.95 -20.05
C CYS A 311 6.00 6.10 -21.07
N PRO A 312 4.77 6.65 -21.27
CA PRO A 312 4.53 7.74 -22.23
C PRO A 312 5.39 8.98 -21.94
N THR A 313 5.63 9.30 -20.66
CA THR A 313 6.48 10.43 -20.27
C THR A 313 7.90 10.28 -20.81
N CYS A 314 8.54 9.12 -20.65
CA CYS A 314 9.89 8.85 -21.17
C CYS A 314 9.96 8.82 -22.69
N GLY A 315 8.89 8.33 -23.34
CA GLY A 315 8.85 8.26 -24.82
C GLY A 315 8.61 9.60 -25.51
N THR A 316 8.19 10.64 -24.76
CA THR A 316 7.72 11.89 -25.38
C THR A 316 8.49 13.13 -24.92
N TYR A 317 8.92 13.19 -23.65
CA TYR A 317 9.44 14.40 -23.05
C TYR A 317 10.91 14.28 -22.62
N SER A 318 11.70 15.34 -22.86
CA SER A 318 13.08 15.42 -22.40
C SER A 318 13.19 15.84 -20.93
N ARG A 319 14.31 15.54 -20.30
CA ARG A 319 14.65 16.02 -18.94
C ARG A 319 14.64 17.54 -18.86
N ALA A 320 15.10 18.23 -19.91
CA ALA A 320 15.09 19.72 -19.99
C ALA A 320 13.65 20.25 -19.87
N TYR A 321 12.70 19.67 -20.61
CA TYR A 321 11.31 20.12 -20.54
C TYR A 321 10.70 19.83 -19.17
N LEU A 322 10.91 18.64 -18.62
CA LEU A 322 10.45 18.28 -17.27
C LEU A 322 11.06 19.17 -16.19
N HIS A 323 12.36 19.47 -16.29
CA HIS A 323 13.05 20.43 -15.42
C HIS A 323 12.37 21.81 -15.48
N HIS A 324 12.11 22.31 -16.68
CA HIS A 324 11.42 23.60 -16.90
C HIS A 324 10.05 23.62 -16.22
N LEU A 325 9.22 22.61 -16.46
CA LEU A 325 7.89 22.52 -15.88
C LEU A 325 7.92 22.50 -14.33
N ILE A 326 8.84 21.73 -13.74
CA ILE A 326 8.99 21.64 -12.28
C ILE A 326 9.52 22.97 -11.70
N LYS A 327 10.43 23.64 -12.36
CA LYS A 327 10.95 24.94 -11.92
C LYS A 327 9.91 26.05 -12.03
N SER A 328 9.05 25.98 -13.04
CA SER A 328 7.97 26.94 -13.27
C SER A 328 6.72 26.65 -12.41
N GLY A 329 6.69 25.51 -11.68
CA GLY A 329 5.55 25.13 -10.86
C GLY A 329 4.32 24.68 -11.65
N GLU A 330 4.51 24.29 -12.92
CA GLU A 330 3.43 23.85 -13.79
C GLU A 330 2.88 22.48 -13.34
N MET A 331 1.55 22.38 -13.29
CA MET A 331 0.86 21.14 -12.90
C MET A 331 1.23 19.95 -13.80
N LEU A 332 1.47 20.21 -15.09
CA LEU A 332 1.85 19.17 -16.04
C LEU A 332 3.16 18.47 -15.64
N GLY A 333 4.13 19.19 -15.07
CA GLY A 333 5.37 18.60 -14.57
C GLY A 333 5.12 17.59 -13.45
N ALA A 334 4.26 17.95 -12.49
CA ALA A 334 3.85 17.05 -11.41
C ALA A 334 3.09 15.83 -11.93
N MET A 335 2.23 16.01 -12.94
CA MET A 335 1.46 14.92 -13.56
C MET A 335 2.38 13.93 -14.29
N LEU A 336 3.25 14.42 -15.16
CA LEU A 336 4.17 13.60 -15.95
C LEU A 336 5.15 12.81 -15.07
N LEU A 337 5.73 13.45 -14.04
CA LEU A 337 6.60 12.73 -13.11
C LEU A 337 5.86 11.71 -12.26
N THR A 338 4.59 11.97 -11.89
CA THR A 338 3.76 11.01 -11.18
C THR A 338 3.44 9.80 -12.06
N GLU A 339 3.06 10.03 -13.32
CA GLU A 339 2.81 8.98 -14.31
C GLU A 339 4.06 8.10 -14.52
N HIS A 340 5.22 8.75 -14.71
CA HIS A 340 6.48 8.03 -14.82
C HIS A 340 6.78 7.18 -13.58
N ASN A 341 6.66 7.75 -12.37
CA ASN A 341 6.97 7.03 -11.14
C ASN A 341 6.04 5.83 -10.94
N ILE A 342 4.74 5.98 -11.17
CA ILE A 342 3.80 4.85 -11.11
C ILE A 342 4.16 3.80 -12.16
N GLY A 343 4.46 4.21 -13.39
CA GLY A 343 4.91 3.31 -14.46
C GLY A 343 6.18 2.55 -14.08
N PHE A 344 7.17 3.22 -13.50
CA PHE A 344 8.41 2.59 -13.02
C PHE A 344 8.13 1.56 -11.92
N TYR A 345 7.26 1.87 -10.94
CA TYR A 345 6.90 0.92 -9.88
C TYR A 345 6.21 -0.32 -10.44
N GLN A 346 5.31 -0.17 -11.40
CA GLN A 346 4.67 -1.33 -12.04
C GLN A 346 5.66 -2.15 -12.88
N GLN A 347 6.60 -1.51 -13.56
CA GLN A 347 7.69 -2.20 -14.28
C GLN A 347 8.62 -2.94 -13.31
N LEU A 348 8.94 -2.35 -12.16
CA LEU A 348 9.73 -3.01 -11.11
C LEU A 348 9.01 -4.25 -10.57
N MET A 349 7.70 -4.17 -10.30
CA MET A 349 6.90 -5.34 -9.90
C MET A 349 6.92 -6.42 -11.00
N GLN A 350 6.78 -6.05 -12.27
CA GLN A 350 6.84 -7.00 -13.37
C GLN A 350 8.21 -7.68 -13.46
N ALA A 351 9.30 -6.91 -13.37
CA ALA A 351 10.65 -7.46 -13.42
C ALA A 351 10.91 -8.44 -12.24
N MET A 352 10.37 -8.15 -11.05
CA MET A 352 10.46 -9.06 -9.91
C MET A 352 9.67 -10.34 -10.15
N ARG A 353 8.42 -10.27 -10.67
CA ARG A 353 7.63 -11.45 -11.04
C ARG A 353 8.37 -12.33 -12.05
N ASP A 354 8.94 -11.73 -13.10
CA ASP A 354 9.69 -12.44 -14.13
C ASP A 354 10.94 -13.12 -13.56
N ALA A 355 11.67 -12.44 -12.67
CA ALA A 355 12.86 -12.98 -12.02
C ALA A 355 12.51 -14.16 -11.09
N ILE A 356 11.40 -14.07 -10.33
CA ILE A 356 10.92 -15.15 -9.47
C ILE A 356 10.49 -16.36 -10.32
N ALA A 357 9.71 -16.14 -11.38
CA ALA A 357 9.23 -17.19 -12.27
C ALA A 357 10.37 -17.97 -12.97
N GLN A 358 11.56 -17.33 -13.10
CA GLN A 358 12.76 -17.93 -13.69
C GLN A 358 13.76 -18.43 -12.65
N ASP A 359 13.38 -18.46 -11.36
CA ASP A 359 14.25 -18.84 -10.22
C ASP A 359 15.60 -18.09 -10.20
N ARG A 360 15.60 -16.79 -10.49
CA ARG A 360 16.80 -15.94 -10.52
C ARG A 360 16.64 -14.63 -9.72
N PHE A 361 15.73 -14.64 -8.73
CA PHE A 361 15.40 -13.42 -7.99
C PHE A 361 16.60 -12.86 -7.21
N ALA A 362 17.42 -13.71 -6.59
CA ALA A 362 18.62 -13.26 -5.87
C ALA A 362 19.60 -12.50 -6.77
N ALA A 363 19.83 -12.99 -8.00
CA ALA A 363 20.67 -12.30 -8.98
C ALA A 363 20.06 -10.98 -9.45
N PHE A 364 18.73 -10.93 -9.65
CA PHE A 364 18.02 -9.70 -9.98
C PHE A 364 18.16 -8.66 -8.85
N ALA A 365 17.91 -9.05 -7.59
CA ALA A 365 17.97 -8.18 -6.42
C ALA A 365 19.39 -7.59 -6.22
N SER A 366 20.43 -8.42 -6.36
CA SER A 366 21.82 -7.95 -6.31
C SER A 366 22.12 -6.93 -7.42
N GLY A 367 21.81 -7.27 -8.67
CA GLY A 367 22.06 -6.38 -9.82
C GLY A 367 21.26 -5.07 -9.74
N PHE A 368 20.02 -5.11 -9.23
CA PHE A 368 19.22 -3.93 -8.98
C PHE A 368 19.88 -3.01 -7.95
N ARG A 369 20.26 -3.55 -6.78
CA ARG A 369 20.95 -2.77 -5.72
C ARG A 369 22.24 -2.15 -6.21
N ASP A 370 23.07 -2.94 -6.93
CA ASP A 370 24.33 -2.48 -7.50
C ASP A 370 24.16 -1.29 -8.45
N THR A 371 23.08 -1.24 -9.20
CA THR A 371 22.80 -0.17 -10.15
C THR A 371 22.09 1.00 -9.47
N TYR A 372 21.04 0.71 -8.69
CA TYR A 372 20.15 1.71 -8.10
C TYR A 372 20.82 2.52 -6.99
N LEU A 373 21.68 1.90 -6.15
CA LEU A 373 22.32 2.56 -5.01
C LEU A 373 23.63 3.28 -5.36
N ARG A 374 24.28 2.97 -6.52
CA ARG A 374 25.56 3.61 -6.91
C ARG A 374 25.45 5.11 -7.21
N LYS A 375 24.27 5.62 -7.53
CA LYS A 375 24.03 7.00 -7.95
C LYS A 375 23.14 7.81 -7.01
N GLY A 376 22.73 7.21 -5.87
CA GLY A 376 21.90 7.86 -4.85
C GLY A 376 22.65 8.72 -3.87
#